data_385196f53b64de8372289717ad7e3b3b
#
_entry.id   385196f53b64de8372289717ad7e3b3b
#
_cell.length_a   1.000
_cell.length_b   1.000
_cell.length_c   1.000
_cell.angle_alpha   90.00
_cell.angle_beta   90.00
_cell.angle_gamma   90.00
#
_symmetry.space_group_name_H-M   'P 1'
#
loop_
_entity.id
_entity.type
_entity.pdbx_description
1 polymer ?
#
loop_
_entity_poly.entity_id
_entity_poly.type
_entity_poly.pdbx_seq_one_letter_code
_entity_poly.pdbx_strand_id
1 'polypeptide(L)'
;MTELPTADQIADASRTLGLAASAAELHGGLCGWLAGGGAELPAWPAAVLADASLAAPRPGDALDRLREATTAQLNDRDFGFDLVLADAGAPLPERADALFDWCRGFLGGFGLAAGAAP
;
A
#
# COMPACT_ATOMS: atom_id res chain seq x y z
N MET A 1 2.63 -19.31 -0.86
CA MET A 1 1.63 -18.36 -0.35
C MET A 1 2.32 -17.06 0.02
N THR A 2 1.82 -15.95 -0.47
CA THR A 2 2.47 -14.66 -0.27
C THR A 2 1.81 -13.94 0.89
N GLU A 3 2.55 -13.70 1.97
CA GLU A 3 2.04 -13.00 3.14
C GLU A 3 2.33 -11.52 3.07
N LEU A 4 1.42 -10.70 3.56
CA LEU A 4 1.64 -9.27 3.71
C LEU A 4 2.74 -9.02 4.75
N PRO A 5 3.65 -8.08 4.48
CA PRO A 5 4.54 -7.57 5.53
C PRO A 5 3.71 -6.95 6.66
N THR A 6 4.29 -6.88 7.85
CA THR A 6 3.64 -6.22 8.99
C THR A 6 3.68 -4.70 8.80
N ALA A 7 2.79 -4.00 9.52
CA ALA A 7 2.78 -2.54 9.50
C ALA A 7 4.15 -1.97 9.92
N ASP A 8 4.80 -2.57 10.91
CA ASP A 8 6.12 -2.13 11.37
C ASP A 8 7.20 -2.32 10.30
N GLN A 9 7.17 -3.44 9.59
CA GLN A 9 8.12 -3.69 8.51
C GLN A 9 7.94 -2.68 7.38
N ILE A 10 6.70 -2.37 7.04
CA ILE A 10 6.39 -1.38 6.01
C ILE A 10 6.83 0.00 6.46
N ALA A 11 6.57 0.36 7.72
CA ALA A 11 6.97 1.66 8.25
C ALA A 11 8.49 1.82 8.23
N ASP A 12 9.25 0.79 8.57
CA ASP A 12 10.70 0.83 8.53
C ASP A 12 11.23 1.04 7.11
N ALA A 13 10.69 0.30 6.14
CA ALA A 13 11.08 0.45 4.74
C ALA A 13 10.69 1.83 4.21
N SER A 14 9.54 2.34 4.62
CA SER A 14 9.07 3.67 4.25
C SER A 14 10.04 4.76 4.75
N ARG A 15 10.47 4.66 6.00
CA ARG A 15 11.44 5.62 6.54
C ARG A 15 12.76 5.59 5.78
N THR A 16 13.21 4.41 5.38
CA THR A 16 14.44 4.27 4.60
C THR A 16 14.37 5.02 3.27
N LEU A 17 13.20 5.05 2.65
CA LEU A 17 12.97 5.80 1.40
C LEU A 17 12.57 7.25 1.64
N GLY A 18 12.43 7.68 2.89
CA GLY A 18 12.02 9.05 3.22
C GLY A 18 10.56 9.34 2.95
N LEU A 19 9.70 8.33 2.96
CA LEU A 19 8.28 8.52 2.73
C LEU A 19 7.58 9.01 3.99
N ALA A 20 6.63 9.92 3.84
CA ALA A 20 5.87 10.46 4.95
C ALA A 20 4.57 9.70 5.23
N ALA A 21 4.17 8.81 4.33
CA ALA A 21 2.90 8.09 4.44
C ALA A 21 2.98 6.95 5.45
N SER A 22 1.87 6.68 6.16
CA SER A 22 1.78 5.55 7.08
C SER A 22 1.69 4.22 6.30
N ALA A 23 1.95 3.11 7.00
CA ALA A 23 1.83 1.79 6.39
C ALA A 23 0.41 1.54 5.85
N ALA A 24 -0.62 1.92 6.61
CA ALA A 24 -2.01 1.76 6.20
C ALA A 24 -2.31 2.61 4.97
N GLU A 25 -1.84 3.84 4.93
CA GLU A 25 -2.04 4.73 3.78
C GLU A 25 -1.35 4.18 2.53
N LEU A 26 -0.14 3.65 2.67
CA LEU A 26 0.59 3.06 1.54
C LEU A 26 -0.11 1.82 1.01
N HIS A 27 -0.58 0.93 1.89
CA HIS A 27 -1.32 -0.25 1.45
C HIS A 27 -2.64 0.14 0.77
N GLY A 28 -3.37 1.07 1.38
CA GLY A 28 -4.59 1.59 0.78
C GLY A 28 -4.33 2.20 -0.59
N GLY A 29 -3.30 3.02 -0.71
CA GLY A 29 -2.91 3.64 -1.97
C GLY A 29 -2.58 2.64 -3.06
N LEU A 30 -1.82 1.60 -2.72
CA LEU A 30 -1.49 0.54 -3.65
C LEU A 30 -2.75 -0.22 -4.10
N CYS A 31 -3.62 -0.57 -3.15
CA CYS A 31 -4.87 -1.26 -3.48
C CYS A 31 -5.76 -0.40 -4.38
N GLY A 32 -5.88 0.89 -4.07
CA GLY A 32 -6.66 1.82 -4.89
C GLY A 32 -6.11 1.98 -6.29
N TRP A 33 -4.78 2.12 -6.39
CA TRP A 33 -4.10 2.23 -7.69
C TRP A 33 -4.39 1.01 -8.56
N LEU A 34 -4.22 -0.19 -8.01
CA LEU A 34 -4.47 -1.43 -8.75
C LEU A 34 -5.96 -1.60 -9.09
N ALA A 35 -6.84 -1.29 -8.14
CA ALA A 35 -8.29 -1.39 -8.37
C ALA A 35 -8.78 -0.40 -9.42
N GLY A 36 -8.15 0.76 -9.51
CA GLY A 36 -8.50 1.78 -10.50
C GLY A 36 -7.93 1.53 -11.89
N GLY A 37 -7.22 0.43 -12.08
CA GLY A 37 -6.63 0.06 -13.36
C GLY A 37 -5.16 0.45 -13.53
N GLY A 38 -4.52 0.91 -12.45
CA GLY A 38 -3.10 1.24 -12.50
C GLY A 38 -2.24 -0.01 -12.67
N ALA A 39 -1.11 0.15 -13.37
CA ALA A 39 -0.21 -0.97 -13.60
C ALA A 39 0.56 -1.35 -12.34
N GLU A 40 0.84 -2.64 -12.18
CA GLU A 40 1.72 -3.11 -11.14
C GLU A 40 3.16 -2.72 -11.49
N LEU A 41 3.78 -1.87 -10.64
CA LEU A 41 5.10 -1.32 -10.91
C LEU A 41 6.02 -1.54 -9.72
N PRO A 42 7.29 -1.94 -9.94
CA PRO A 42 8.27 -1.95 -8.85
C PRO A 42 8.40 -0.57 -8.17
N ALA A 43 8.30 0.50 -8.93
CA ALA A 43 8.37 1.88 -8.42
C ALA A 43 6.99 2.41 -8.02
N TRP A 44 6.13 1.55 -7.48
CA TRP A 44 4.75 1.92 -7.15
C TRP A 44 4.62 3.07 -6.14
N PRO A 45 5.53 3.27 -5.15
CA PRO A 45 5.36 4.42 -4.25
C PRO A 45 5.36 5.76 -4.97
N ALA A 46 6.19 5.90 -6.00
CA ALA A 46 6.20 7.13 -6.80
C ALA A 46 4.85 7.37 -7.47
N ALA A 47 4.21 6.30 -7.96
CA ALA A 47 2.90 6.40 -8.61
C ALA A 47 1.80 6.76 -7.61
N VAL A 48 1.69 6.02 -6.50
CA VAL A 48 0.58 6.24 -5.56
C VAL A 48 0.72 7.52 -4.74
N LEU A 49 1.94 8.03 -4.57
CA LEU A 49 2.18 9.28 -3.87
C LEU A 49 2.32 10.46 -4.84
N ALA A 50 2.19 10.20 -6.12
CA ALA A 50 2.29 11.21 -7.19
C ALA A 50 3.58 12.02 -7.08
N ASP A 51 4.69 11.34 -6.81
CA ASP A 51 6.00 11.97 -6.67
C ASP A 51 7.05 11.18 -7.46
N ALA A 52 7.34 11.64 -8.66
CA ALA A 52 8.25 10.96 -9.57
C ALA A 52 9.70 10.98 -9.08
N SER A 53 10.03 11.80 -8.06
CA SER A 53 11.37 11.86 -7.52
C SER A 53 11.70 10.71 -6.56
N LEU A 54 10.68 9.95 -6.15
CA LEU A 54 10.88 8.86 -5.19
C LEU A 54 11.59 7.67 -5.85
N ALA A 55 12.56 7.11 -5.13
CA ALA A 55 13.28 5.93 -5.59
C ALA A 55 12.37 4.70 -5.51
N ALA A 56 12.63 3.72 -6.37
CA ALA A 56 11.94 2.43 -6.29
C ALA A 56 12.42 1.68 -5.04
N PRO A 57 11.54 0.90 -4.38
CA PRO A 57 11.97 0.01 -3.30
C PRO A 57 13.02 -0.97 -3.77
N ARG A 58 13.89 -1.40 -2.85
CA ARG A 58 14.87 -2.43 -3.16
C ARG A 58 14.15 -3.77 -3.39
N PRO A 59 14.58 -4.57 -4.36
CA PRO A 59 14.00 -5.90 -4.56
C PRO A 59 14.03 -6.70 -3.27
N GLY A 60 12.88 -7.26 -2.88
CA GLY A 60 12.74 -8.09 -1.69
C GLY A 60 12.56 -7.35 -0.38
N ASP A 61 12.59 -6.01 -0.36
CA ASP A 61 12.28 -5.29 0.89
C ASP A 61 10.76 -5.32 1.19
N ALA A 62 10.36 -4.75 2.33
CA ALA A 62 8.97 -4.82 2.75
C ALA A 62 8.02 -4.16 1.75
N LEU A 63 8.41 -3.05 1.14
CA LEU A 63 7.56 -2.38 0.15
C LEU A 63 7.45 -3.19 -1.14
N ASP A 64 8.53 -3.81 -1.57
CA ASP A 64 8.51 -4.69 -2.74
C ASP A 64 7.66 -5.93 -2.47
N ARG A 65 7.81 -6.55 -1.30
CA ARG A 65 6.98 -7.69 -0.90
C ARG A 65 5.52 -7.30 -0.74
N LEU A 66 5.24 -6.07 -0.28
CA LEU A 66 3.88 -5.57 -0.20
C LEU A 66 3.21 -5.54 -1.56
N ARG A 67 3.92 -5.07 -2.60
CA ARG A 67 3.41 -5.08 -3.97
C ARG A 67 3.07 -6.49 -4.43
N GLU A 68 3.99 -7.42 -4.25
CA GLU A 68 3.77 -8.80 -4.67
C GLU A 68 2.61 -9.46 -3.93
N ALA A 69 2.57 -9.31 -2.61
CA ALA A 69 1.52 -9.91 -1.79
C ALA A 69 0.15 -9.30 -2.10
N THR A 70 0.08 -7.98 -2.26
CA THR A 70 -1.17 -7.29 -2.55
C THR A 70 -1.72 -7.73 -3.91
N THR A 71 -0.88 -7.78 -4.93
CA THR A 71 -1.30 -8.23 -6.25
C THR A 71 -1.84 -9.67 -6.19
N ALA A 72 -1.14 -10.55 -5.47
CA ALA A 72 -1.60 -11.93 -5.33
C ALA A 72 -2.95 -12.01 -4.61
N GLN A 73 -3.14 -11.23 -3.55
CA GLN A 73 -4.39 -11.25 -2.79
C GLN A 73 -5.56 -10.68 -3.58
N LEU A 74 -5.34 -9.62 -4.35
CA LEU A 74 -6.39 -9.05 -5.20
C LEU A 74 -6.83 -10.00 -6.31
N ASN A 75 -5.94 -10.89 -6.73
CA ASN A 75 -6.24 -11.91 -7.73
C ASN A 75 -6.74 -13.23 -7.11
N ASP A 76 -6.82 -13.32 -5.80
CA ASP A 76 -7.24 -14.53 -5.10
C ASP A 76 -8.77 -14.65 -5.14
N ARG A 77 -9.27 -15.71 -5.75
CA ARG A 77 -10.70 -15.97 -5.87
C ARG A 77 -11.33 -16.43 -4.56
N ASP A 78 -10.52 -16.82 -3.58
CA ASP A 78 -10.99 -17.29 -2.27
C ASP A 78 -11.04 -16.17 -1.23
N PHE A 79 -11.01 -14.92 -1.65
CA PHE A 79 -11.11 -13.74 -0.79
C PHE A 79 -10.01 -13.67 0.27
N GLY A 80 -8.79 -14.03 -0.12
CA GLY A 80 -7.62 -13.98 0.76
C GLY A 80 -7.07 -12.58 1.01
N PHE A 81 -7.88 -11.54 0.80
CA PHE A 81 -7.43 -10.15 0.91
C PHE A 81 -7.48 -9.67 2.35
N ASP A 82 -6.38 -9.10 2.83
CA ASP A 82 -6.27 -8.50 4.15
C ASP A 82 -5.85 -7.04 4.05
N LEU A 83 -6.24 -6.25 5.05
CA LEU A 83 -5.84 -4.85 5.16
C LEU A 83 -4.61 -4.73 6.06
N VAL A 84 -3.64 -3.91 5.68
CA VAL A 84 -2.54 -3.54 6.56
C VAL A 84 -3.01 -2.36 7.43
N LEU A 85 -3.31 -2.66 8.67
CA LEU A 85 -3.76 -1.70 9.66
C LEU A 85 -2.82 -1.75 10.86
N ALA A 86 -3.20 -1.12 11.97
CA ALA A 86 -2.47 -1.24 13.22
C ALA A 86 -2.63 -2.66 13.81
N ASP A 87 -1.74 -3.03 14.74
CA ASP A 87 -1.85 -4.31 15.44
C ASP A 87 -3.21 -4.47 16.09
N ALA A 88 -3.71 -5.71 16.16
CA ALA A 88 -4.99 -6.00 16.80
C ALA A 88 -5.00 -5.61 18.29
N GLY A 89 -3.82 -5.61 18.94
CA GLY A 89 -3.67 -5.19 20.33
C GLY A 89 -3.49 -3.70 20.53
N ALA A 90 -3.45 -2.90 19.45
CA ALA A 90 -3.27 -1.45 19.56
C ALA A 90 -4.53 -0.79 20.15
N PRO A 91 -4.40 0.39 20.81
CA PRO A 91 -5.57 1.12 21.29
C PRO A 91 -6.57 1.43 20.17
N LEU A 92 -7.85 1.47 20.51
CA LEU A 92 -8.90 1.70 19.54
C LEU A 92 -8.72 2.98 18.69
N PRO A 93 -8.34 4.14 19.28
CA PRO A 93 -8.11 5.33 18.45
C PRO A 93 -7.03 5.11 17.39
N GLU A 94 -5.96 4.39 17.74
CA GLU A 94 -4.88 4.10 16.80
C GLU A 94 -5.35 3.19 15.67
N ARG A 95 -6.18 2.19 16.00
CA ARG A 95 -6.75 1.30 14.98
C ARG A 95 -7.72 2.04 14.08
N ALA A 96 -8.50 2.95 14.63
CA ALA A 96 -9.43 3.78 13.84
C ALA A 96 -8.66 4.70 12.89
N ASP A 97 -7.58 5.33 13.38
CA ASP A 97 -6.75 6.19 12.54
C ASP A 97 -6.14 5.41 11.37
N ALA A 98 -5.68 4.19 11.62
CA ALA A 98 -5.13 3.33 10.56
C ALA A 98 -6.18 3.02 9.50
N LEU A 99 -7.42 2.75 9.91
CA LEU A 99 -8.50 2.49 8.96
C LEU A 99 -8.81 3.72 8.10
N PHE A 100 -8.87 4.90 8.72
CA PHE A 100 -9.08 6.15 7.98
C PHE A 100 -7.91 6.41 7.01
N ASP A 101 -6.68 6.17 7.44
CA ASP A 101 -5.51 6.33 6.58
C ASP A 101 -5.60 5.39 5.38
N TRP A 102 -5.99 4.14 5.61
CA TRP A 102 -6.13 3.16 4.55
C TRP A 102 -7.18 3.60 3.53
N CYS A 103 -8.35 4.03 4.01
CA CYS A 103 -9.43 4.50 3.13
C CYS A 103 -9.02 5.74 2.33
N ARG A 104 -8.35 6.69 2.99
CA ARG A 104 -7.86 7.90 2.32
C ARG A 104 -6.83 7.54 1.24
N GLY A 105 -5.91 6.62 1.57
CA GLY A 105 -4.94 6.14 0.60
C GLY A 105 -5.61 5.46 -0.59
N PHE A 106 -6.60 4.61 -0.33
CA PHE A 106 -7.34 3.92 -1.38
C PHE A 106 -8.00 4.91 -2.34
N LEU A 107 -8.71 5.90 -1.80
CA LEU A 107 -9.38 6.90 -2.63
C LEU A 107 -8.38 7.69 -3.47
N GLY A 108 -7.24 8.06 -2.89
CA GLY A 108 -6.20 8.77 -3.62
C GLY A 108 -5.59 7.94 -4.74
N GLY A 109 -5.21 6.70 -4.45
CA GLY A 109 -4.63 5.79 -5.44
C GLY A 109 -5.60 5.46 -6.55
N PHE A 110 -6.86 5.19 -6.20
CA PHE A 110 -7.90 4.92 -7.19
C PHE A 110 -8.12 6.12 -8.10
N GLY A 111 -8.18 7.32 -7.53
CA GLY A 111 -8.37 8.54 -8.30
C GLY A 111 -7.23 8.80 -9.28
N LEU A 112 -5.98 8.56 -8.86
CA LEU A 112 -4.82 8.72 -9.73
C LEU A 112 -4.85 7.73 -10.89
N ALA A 113 -5.14 6.46 -10.62
CA ALA A 113 -5.18 5.44 -11.66
C ALA A 113 -6.34 5.65 -12.62
N ALA A 114 -7.53 5.91 -12.10
CA ALA A 114 -8.72 6.14 -12.92
C ALA A 114 -8.61 7.44 -13.73
N GLY A 115 -8.00 8.47 -13.14
CA GLY A 115 -7.78 9.75 -13.83
C GLY A 115 -6.75 9.68 -14.95
N ALA A 116 -5.86 8.70 -14.90
CA ALA A 116 -4.86 8.50 -15.96
C ALA A 116 -5.39 7.65 -17.13
N ALA A 117 -6.55 7.03 -16.97
CA ALA A 117 -7.15 6.21 -18.04
C ALA A 117 -7.62 7.10 -19.19
N PRO A 118 -7.41 6.65 -20.44
CA PRO A 118 -7.88 7.41 -21.61
C PRO A 118 -9.41 7.44 -21.67
#